data_fa0da6e5d1f32285daa49144a6d03bfd
#
_entry.id   fa0da6e5d1f32285daa49144a6d03bfd
#
_cell.length_a   1.000
_cell.length_b   1.000
_cell.length_c   1.000
_cell.angle_alpha   90.00
_cell.angle_beta   90.00
_cell.angle_gamma   90.00
#
_symmetry.space_group_name_H-M   'P 1'
#
loop_
_entity.id
_entity.type
_entity.pdbx_description
1 polymer ?
#
loop_
_entity_poly.entity_id
_entity_poly.type
_entity_poly.pdbx_seq_one_letter_code
_entity_poly.pdbx_strand_id
1 'polypeptide(L)'
;MEPGLDRYPRFCELRSGGLSMTTPKSPRTVTEYLEQLRAALAGADPALVQDALYDAEEHLRGELREHRGKPEAEVLAKIVASYGAPAEVAEIYVDKENVVRQALRPPPQQPRTSALGRFFAVGADPRAYSALFYMLLSLATGIFYFTWTVTGLSLSLGLSILIFGIVVAILFFGTTRVLSLVEGRIVEVMLGERMPRRPLYPPREGSMFKRIGGMFKDPRTWSTLLYFVLMLPLGIVYFTFAVTGIAMSLSFIMAPLAHLGWMLGIVEIDWADHVHFNDTLVTPWWLADPLMFILGIALLFGLLHLARGIGKFQGGLAKALLVN
;
A
#
# COMPACT_ATOMS: atom_id res chain seq x y z
N MET A 1 -8.13 35.30 31.86
CA MET A 1 -6.76 34.76 31.81
C MET A 1 -6.79 33.58 30.88
N GLU A 2 -6.64 33.82 29.58
CA GLU A 2 -6.58 32.78 28.53
C GLU A 2 -5.14 32.35 28.33
N PRO A 3 -4.82 31.07 28.25
CA PRO A 3 -3.52 30.64 27.84
C PRO A 3 -3.53 30.01 26.42
N GLY A 4 -2.80 30.67 25.48
CA GLY A 4 -1.91 29.94 24.61
C GLY A 4 -2.44 29.41 23.28
N LEU A 5 -2.82 30.33 22.39
CA LEU A 5 -3.02 30.08 20.95
C LEU A 5 -1.73 30.43 20.14
N ASP A 6 -0.57 29.87 20.52
CA ASP A 6 0.67 30.10 19.79
C ASP A 6 1.48 28.81 19.67
N ARG A 7 1.05 27.91 18.80
CA ARG A 7 1.92 26.80 18.32
C ARG A 7 1.45 26.20 17.01
N TYR A 8 1.15 27.03 16.01
CA TYR A 8 1.17 26.57 14.62
C TYR A 8 2.25 27.36 13.87
N PRO A 9 3.26 26.70 13.29
CA PRO A 9 4.19 27.40 12.41
C PRO A 9 3.38 27.89 11.20
N ARG A 10 3.40 29.19 11.00
CA ARG A 10 2.80 29.89 9.87
C ARG A 10 3.43 29.41 8.58
N PHE A 11 2.74 28.51 7.91
CA PHE A 11 3.09 28.08 6.55
C PHE A 11 2.95 29.20 5.51
N CYS A 12 2.47 30.38 5.92
CA CYS A 12 2.31 31.55 5.04
C CYS A 12 3.60 32.38 4.81
N GLU A 13 4.67 32.19 5.58
CA GLU A 13 5.84 33.09 5.48
C GLU A 13 6.97 32.59 4.56
N LEU A 14 6.89 31.35 4.04
CA LEU A 14 7.92 30.83 3.11
C LEU A 14 7.60 31.05 1.62
N ARG A 15 6.54 31.77 1.29
CA ARG A 15 6.10 32.01 -0.11
C ARG A 15 6.37 33.45 -0.62
N SER A 16 7.10 34.26 0.12
CA SER A 16 7.49 35.66 -0.32
C SER A 16 8.83 35.73 -1.07
N GLY A 17 9.39 34.56 -1.48
CA GLY A 17 10.49 34.52 -2.46
C GLY A 17 9.93 34.58 -3.86
N GLY A 18 9.88 35.77 -4.46
CA GLY A 18 9.81 36.17 -5.87
C GLY A 18 9.44 35.14 -6.94
N LEU A 19 8.27 34.49 -6.89
CA LEU A 19 7.65 33.86 -8.06
C LEU A 19 6.73 34.92 -8.69
N SER A 20 7.14 35.42 -9.85
CA SER A 20 6.31 36.21 -10.76
C SER A 20 4.93 35.59 -10.83
N MET A 21 3.90 36.30 -10.34
CA MET A 21 2.49 35.92 -10.55
C MET A 21 2.17 36.16 -12.03
N THR A 22 2.61 35.26 -12.90
CA THR A 22 1.94 35.10 -14.19
C THR A 22 0.57 34.54 -13.84
N THR A 23 -0.47 35.36 -13.99
CA THR A 23 -1.88 34.92 -13.97
C THR A 23 -1.97 33.67 -14.85
N PRO A 24 -2.38 32.51 -14.28
CA PRO A 24 -2.43 31.28 -15.05
C PRO A 24 -3.38 31.51 -16.23
N LYS A 25 -2.85 31.44 -17.44
CA LYS A 25 -3.62 31.59 -18.68
C LYS A 25 -4.73 30.53 -18.64
N SER A 26 -5.98 30.98 -18.85
CA SER A 26 -7.11 30.05 -18.89
C SER A 26 -6.82 28.93 -19.88
N PRO A 27 -6.94 27.65 -19.49
CA PRO A 27 -6.63 26.52 -20.33
C PRO A 27 -7.59 26.48 -21.54
N ARG A 28 -7.05 26.24 -22.73
CA ARG A 28 -7.83 26.17 -23.98
C ARG A 28 -8.09 24.73 -24.43
N THR A 29 -7.34 23.78 -23.89
CA THR A 29 -7.45 22.35 -24.18
C THR A 29 -7.48 21.55 -22.90
N VAL A 30 -8.07 20.35 -22.95
CA VAL A 30 -8.05 19.41 -21.82
C VAL A 30 -6.62 19.10 -21.36
N THR A 31 -5.71 18.97 -22.33
CA THR A 31 -4.29 18.71 -22.03
C THR A 31 -3.67 19.85 -21.22
N GLU A 32 -3.88 21.10 -21.62
CA GLU A 32 -3.43 22.27 -20.85
C GLU A 32 -4.03 22.32 -19.44
N TYR A 33 -5.32 21.99 -19.29
CA TYR A 33 -5.97 21.92 -17.98
C TYR A 33 -5.29 20.90 -17.07
N LEU A 34 -5.06 19.68 -17.59
CA LEU A 34 -4.43 18.60 -16.82
C LEU A 34 -2.97 18.90 -16.49
N GLU A 35 -2.22 19.57 -17.35
CA GLU A 35 -0.85 20.01 -17.06
C GLU A 35 -0.82 21.06 -15.93
N GLN A 36 -1.74 22.03 -15.98
CA GLN A 36 -1.88 23.04 -14.92
C GLN A 36 -2.32 22.41 -13.59
N LEU A 37 -3.27 21.44 -13.62
CA LEU A 37 -3.72 20.71 -12.45
C LEU A 37 -2.56 19.89 -11.86
N ARG A 38 -1.77 19.22 -12.70
CA ARG A 38 -0.57 18.49 -12.25
C ARG A 38 0.45 19.42 -11.60
N ALA A 39 0.67 20.58 -12.19
CA ALA A 39 1.58 21.59 -11.62
C ALA A 39 1.08 22.14 -10.28
N ALA A 40 -0.24 22.36 -10.15
CA ALA A 40 -0.86 22.82 -8.90
C ALA A 40 -0.80 21.75 -7.79
N LEU A 41 -0.81 20.47 -8.16
CA LEU A 41 -0.65 19.33 -7.25
C LEU A 41 0.82 18.95 -6.99
N ALA A 42 1.78 19.78 -7.41
CA ALA A 42 3.20 19.52 -7.19
C ALA A 42 3.51 19.39 -5.68
N GLY A 43 4.15 18.27 -5.30
CA GLY A 43 4.44 17.95 -3.88
C GLY A 43 3.33 17.18 -3.16
N ALA A 44 2.16 16.98 -3.77
CA ALA A 44 1.14 16.09 -3.24
C ALA A 44 1.51 14.61 -3.44
N ASP A 45 0.79 13.71 -2.75
CA ASP A 45 1.00 12.27 -2.89
C ASP A 45 0.77 11.82 -4.35
N PRO A 46 1.69 11.06 -4.98
CA PRO A 46 1.54 10.61 -6.37
C PRO A 46 0.22 9.88 -6.66
N ALA A 47 -0.29 9.12 -5.69
CA ALA A 47 -1.58 8.44 -5.81
C ALA A 47 -2.75 9.43 -5.88
N LEU A 48 -2.70 10.52 -5.09
CA LEU A 48 -3.69 11.59 -5.15
C LEU A 48 -3.64 12.32 -6.48
N VAL A 49 -2.44 12.63 -6.98
CA VAL A 49 -2.24 13.27 -8.28
C VAL A 49 -2.85 12.42 -9.40
N GLN A 50 -2.63 11.11 -9.37
CA GLN A 50 -3.20 10.20 -10.36
C GLN A 50 -4.73 10.20 -10.34
N ASP A 51 -5.32 10.08 -9.14
CA ASP A 51 -6.77 10.07 -8.95
C ASP A 51 -7.40 11.41 -9.44
N ALA A 52 -6.82 12.55 -9.06
CA ALA A 52 -7.30 13.87 -9.44
C ALA A 52 -7.24 14.11 -10.95
N LEU A 53 -6.14 13.71 -11.60
CA LEU A 53 -5.99 13.84 -13.05
C LEU A 53 -6.97 12.95 -13.81
N TYR A 54 -7.21 11.72 -13.31
CA TYR A 54 -8.17 10.82 -13.91
C TYR A 54 -9.60 11.38 -13.84
N ASP A 55 -10.03 11.77 -12.65
CA ASP A 55 -11.39 12.30 -12.44
C ASP A 55 -11.62 13.58 -13.23
N ALA A 56 -10.64 14.50 -13.27
CA ALA A 56 -10.72 15.71 -14.06
C ALA A 56 -10.80 15.41 -15.56
N GLU A 57 -9.95 14.52 -16.09
CA GLU A 57 -9.97 14.15 -17.50
C GLU A 57 -11.29 13.47 -17.91
N GLU A 58 -11.81 12.56 -17.07
CA GLU A 58 -13.08 11.87 -17.28
C GLU A 58 -14.22 12.89 -17.39
N HIS A 59 -14.27 13.84 -16.44
CA HIS A 59 -15.30 14.88 -16.41
C HIS A 59 -15.21 15.81 -17.64
N LEU A 60 -14.03 16.39 -17.89
CA LEU A 60 -13.82 17.33 -19.01
C LEU A 60 -14.15 16.69 -20.36
N ARG A 61 -13.72 15.45 -20.59
CA ARG A 61 -14.02 14.73 -21.82
C ARG A 61 -15.49 14.28 -21.90
N GLY A 62 -16.14 14.03 -20.77
CA GLY A 62 -17.58 13.79 -20.69
C GLY A 62 -18.37 14.96 -21.25
N GLU A 63 -18.13 16.14 -20.68
CA GLU A 63 -18.76 17.39 -21.08
C GLU A 63 -18.50 17.76 -22.56
N LEU A 64 -17.27 17.58 -23.04
CA LEU A 64 -16.96 17.82 -24.47
C LEU A 64 -17.73 16.90 -25.42
N ARG A 65 -18.07 15.67 -24.99
CA ARG A 65 -18.90 14.77 -25.83
C ARG A 65 -20.35 15.20 -25.90
N GLU A 66 -20.88 15.80 -24.83
CA GLU A 66 -22.24 16.31 -24.79
C GLU A 66 -22.39 17.58 -25.65
N HIS A 67 -21.32 18.37 -25.77
CA HIS A 67 -21.28 19.61 -26.51
C HIS A 67 -20.62 19.46 -27.90
N ARG A 68 -20.86 18.34 -28.61
CA ARG A 68 -20.31 18.09 -29.94
C ARG A 68 -20.71 19.21 -30.93
N GLY A 69 -19.71 19.76 -31.64
CA GLY A 69 -19.90 20.81 -32.66
C GLY A 69 -19.52 22.22 -32.19
N LYS A 70 -19.14 22.41 -30.88
CA LYS A 70 -18.57 23.65 -30.40
C LYS A 70 -17.06 23.58 -30.33
N PRO A 71 -16.32 24.69 -30.46
CA PRO A 71 -14.88 24.72 -30.26
C PRO A 71 -14.50 24.27 -28.81
N GLU A 72 -13.48 23.43 -28.68
CA GLU A 72 -13.03 22.91 -27.39
C GLU A 72 -12.79 24.03 -26.36
N ALA A 73 -12.17 25.13 -26.79
CA ALA A 73 -11.85 26.25 -25.89
C ALA A 73 -13.12 26.95 -25.34
N GLU A 74 -14.22 27.02 -26.11
CA GLU A 74 -15.49 27.62 -25.64
C GLU A 74 -16.17 26.71 -24.61
N VAL A 75 -16.21 25.42 -24.88
CA VAL A 75 -16.80 24.45 -23.97
C VAL A 75 -15.98 24.39 -22.68
N LEU A 76 -14.67 24.36 -22.81
CA LEU A 76 -13.75 24.30 -21.65
C LEU A 76 -13.89 25.54 -20.77
N ALA A 77 -14.04 26.74 -21.34
CA ALA A 77 -14.26 27.95 -20.55
C ALA A 77 -15.52 27.88 -19.68
N LYS A 78 -16.60 27.25 -20.19
CA LYS A 78 -17.83 27.01 -19.40
C LYS A 78 -17.61 25.98 -18.31
N ILE A 79 -16.88 24.90 -18.60
CA ILE A 79 -16.59 23.84 -17.63
C ILE A 79 -15.73 24.41 -16.51
N VAL A 80 -14.70 25.20 -16.83
CA VAL A 80 -13.85 25.84 -15.80
C VAL A 80 -14.65 26.76 -14.88
N ALA A 81 -15.67 27.43 -15.40
CA ALA A 81 -16.55 28.27 -14.58
C ALA A 81 -17.45 27.47 -13.63
N SER A 82 -17.79 26.21 -13.95
CA SER A 82 -18.67 25.35 -13.12
C SER A 82 -17.91 24.33 -12.30
N TYR A 83 -16.85 23.74 -12.83
CA TYR A 83 -16.05 22.71 -12.19
C TYR A 83 -14.92 23.29 -11.33
N GLY A 84 -14.45 24.47 -11.67
CA GLY A 84 -13.34 25.18 -11.02
C GLY A 84 -12.07 25.27 -11.86
N ALA A 85 -11.27 26.26 -11.54
CA ALA A 85 -9.94 26.41 -12.13
C ALA A 85 -8.99 25.29 -11.63
N PRO A 86 -7.95 24.91 -12.39
CA PRO A 86 -7.02 23.86 -12.00
C PRO A 86 -6.44 24.00 -10.58
N ALA A 87 -6.14 25.23 -10.15
CA ALA A 87 -5.62 25.51 -8.82
C ALA A 87 -6.67 25.31 -7.72
N GLU A 88 -7.92 25.70 -7.95
CA GLU A 88 -9.03 25.50 -7.00
C GLU A 88 -9.35 24.02 -6.84
N VAL A 89 -9.40 23.29 -7.93
CA VAL A 89 -9.62 21.84 -7.91
C VAL A 89 -8.49 21.13 -7.16
N ALA A 90 -7.23 21.54 -7.38
CA ALA A 90 -6.10 20.99 -6.65
C ALA A 90 -6.22 21.20 -5.13
N GLU A 91 -6.62 22.39 -4.70
CA GLU A 91 -6.83 22.72 -3.28
C GLU A 91 -7.91 21.84 -2.66
N ILE A 92 -9.05 21.67 -3.34
CA ILE A 92 -10.15 20.80 -2.88
C ILE A 92 -9.67 19.35 -2.69
N TYR A 93 -8.86 18.81 -3.61
CA TYR A 93 -8.33 17.46 -3.48
C TYR A 93 -7.36 17.31 -2.31
N VAL A 94 -6.47 18.31 -2.12
CA VAL A 94 -5.50 18.31 -1.01
C VAL A 94 -6.21 18.44 0.34
N ASP A 95 -7.20 19.33 0.45
CA ASP A 95 -7.96 19.52 1.69
C ASP A 95 -8.78 18.29 2.05
N LYS A 96 -9.47 17.71 1.08
CA LYS A 96 -10.23 16.47 1.28
C LYS A 96 -9.33 15.32 1.76
N GLU A 97 -8.15 15.19 1.17
CA GLU A 97 -7.17 14.17 1.59
C GLU A 97 -6.67 14.43 3.01
N ASN A 98 -6.41 15.69 3.38
CA ASN A 98 -5.97 16.07 4.72
C ASN A 98 -7.03 15.74 5.77
N VAL A 99 -8.32 16.02 5.49
CA VAL A 99 -9.44 15.68 6.38
C VAL A 99 -9.54 14.16 6.56
N VAL A 100 -9.46 13.39 5.48
CA VAL A 100 -9.49 11.92 5.54
C VAL A 100 -8.29 11.37 6.32
N ARG A 101 -7.09 11.87 6.06
CA ARG A 101 -5.89 11.47 6.81
C ARG A 101 -6.00 11.79 8.29
N GLN A 102 -6.57 12.94 8.64
CA GLN A 102 -6.75 13.34 10.04
C GLN A 102 -7.77 12.45 10.74
N ALA A 103 -8.89 12.11 10.07
CA ALA A 103 -9.91 11.22 10.60
C ALA A 103 -9.41 9.78 10.79
N LEU A 104 -8.50 9.32 9.92
CA LEU A 104 -7.92 7.97 9.97
C LEU A 104 -6.65 7.88 10.85
N ARG A 105 -6.18 9.01 11.41
CA ARG A 105 -5.06 8.95 12.37
C ARG A 105 -5.52 8.26 13.63
N PRO A 106 -4.81 7.22 14.10
CA PRO A 106 -5.07 6.67 15.42
C PRO A 106 -4.90 7.78 16.46
N PRO A 107 -5.70 7.78 17.53
CA PRO A 107 -5.55 8.76 18.60
C PRO A 107 -4.11 8.81 19.07
N PRO A 108 -3.57 10.01 19.37
CA PRO A 108 -2.18 10.18 19.78
C PRO A 108 -1.93 9.30 21.00
N GLN A 109 -1.12 8.27 20.82
CA GLN A 109 -0.69 7.43 21.93
C GLN A 109 0.18 8.31 22.84
N GLN A 110 -0.16 8.39 24.12
CA GLN A 110 0.64 9.10 25.10
C GLN A 110 2.08 8.59 25.03
N PRO A 111 3.08 9.49 24.94
CA PRO A 111 4.47 9.08 24.82
C PRO A 111 4.88 8.28 26.05
N ARG A 112 5.01 6.96 25.90
CA ARG A 112 5.51 6.10 26.95
C ARG A 112 7.01 6.32 27.06
N THR A 113 7.46 6.81 28.21
CA THR A 113 8.87 7.16 28.48
C THR A 113 9.76 5.93 28.69
N SER A 114 9.18 4.81 29.13
CA SER A 114 9.90 3.56 29.35
C SER A 114 10.14 2.76 28.06
N ALA A 115 11.35 2.21 27.90
CA ALA A 115 11.70 1.33 26.78
C ALA A 115 10.81 0.07 26.73
N LEU A 116 10.54 -0.53 27.88
CA LEU A 116 9.62 -1.66 28.03
C LEU A 116 8.18 -1.26 27.62
N GLY A 117 7.71 -0.08 28.06
CA GLY A 117 6.39 0.41 27.67
C GLY A 117 6.25 0.60 26.17
N ARG A 118 7.32 1.01 25.45
CA ARG A 118 7.34 1.12 23.97
C ARG A 118 7.35 -0.25 23.31
N PHE A 119 8.08 -1.22 23.88
CA PHE A 119 8.12 -2.59 23.35
C PHE A 119 6.74 -3.26 23.39
N PHE A 120 6.05 -3.19 24.53
CA PHE A 120 4.71 -3.77 24.68
C PHE A 120 3.58 -2.96 24.01
N ALA A 121 3.83 -1.69 23.64
CA ALA A 121 2.84 -0.85 22.99
C ALA A 121 2.40 -1.36 21.61
N VAL A 122 3.26 -2.14 20.93
CA VAL A 122 2.92 -2.72 19.61
C VAL A 122 1.73 -3.68 19.69
N GLY A 123 1.51 -4.34 20.83
CA GLY A 123 0.36 -5.22 21.04
C GLY A 123 -1.01 -4.51 21.02
N ALA A 124 -1.03 -3.19 21.24
CA ALA A 124 -2.24 -2.36 21.11
C ALA A 124 -2.36 -1.69 19.74
N ASP A 125 -1.42 -1.92 18.82
CA ASP A 125 -1.42 -1.32 17.48
C ASP A 125 -2.10 -2.25 16.47
N PRO A 126 -3.32 -1.93 15.98
CA PRO A 126 -4.03 -2.77 15.01
C PRO A 126 -3.26 -2.91 13.69
N ARG A 127 -2.37 -1.96 13.36
CA ARG A 127 -1.53 -2.02 12.16
C ARG A 127 -0.49 -3.14 12.23
N ALA A 128 -0.02 -3.52 13.42
CA ALA A 128 0.90 -4.64 13.57
C ALA A 128 0.22 -5.97 13.22
N TYR A 129 -1.03 -6.14 13.65
CA TYR A 129 -1.83 -7.34 13.34
C TYR A 129 -2.22 -7.40 11.86
N SER A 130 -2.62 -6.28 11.27
CA SER A 130 -2.93 -6.24 9.83
C SER A 130 -1.69 -6.51 8.96
N ALA A 131 -0.52 -6.01 9.36
CA ALA A 131 0.73 -6.32 8.70
C ALA A 131 1.13 -7.81 8.86
N LEU A 132 0.91 -8.40 10.04
CA LEU A 132 1.13 -9.83 10.27
C LEU A 132 0.19 -10.67 9.39
N PHE A 133 -1.07 -10.30 9.30
CA PHE A 133 -2.02 -10.96 8.41
C PHE A 133 -1.63 -10.81 6.93
N TYR A 134 -1.15 -9.63 6.53
CA TYR A 134 -0.59 -9.42 5.20
C TYR A 134 0.59 -10.35 4.92
N MET A 135 1.50 -10.56 5.89
CA MET A 135 2.62 -11.50 5.74
C MET A 135 2.13 -12.94 5.47
N LEU A 136 1.04 -13.37 6.12
CA LEU A 136 0.44 -14.68 5.88
C LEU A 136 -0.23 -14.75 4.50
N LEU A 137 -0.92 -13.67 4.10
CA LEU A 137 -1.60 -13.58 2.81
C LEU A 137 -0.62 -13.49 1.64
N SER A 138 0.55 -12.89 1.86
CA SER A 138 1.55 -12.57 0.83
C SER A 138 2.08 -13.79 0.07
N LEU A 139 2.07 -14.97 0.67
CA LEU A 139 2.42 -16.21 -0.04
C LEU A 139 1.36 -16.55 -1.10
N ALA A 140 0.09 -16.48 -0.75
CA ALA A 140 -1.01 -16.80 -1.66
C ALA A 140 -1.08 -15.79 -2.81
N THR A 141 -1.00 -14.50 -2.50
CA THR A 141 -0.98 -13.43 -3.52
C THR A 141 0.29 -13.49 -4.36
N GLY A 142 1.43 -13.81 -3.77
CA GLY A 142 2.71 -13.98 -4.46
C GLY A 142 2.70 -15.14 -5.47
N ILE A 143 2.16 -16.30 -5.08
CA ILE A 143 1.99 -17.44 -5.99
C ILE A 143 1.08 -17.03 -7.15
N PHE A 144 -0.04 -16.38 -6.85
CA PHE A 144 -1.01 -15.96 -7.85
C PHE A 144 -0.39 -14.97 -8.85
N TYR A 145 0.23 -13.89 -8.37
CA TYR A 145 0.82 -12.85 -9.24
C TYR A 145 1.99 -13.35 -10.05
N PHE A 146 2.84 -14.17 -9.46
CA PHE A 146 3.96 -14.80 -10.18
C PHE A 146 3.46 -15.71 -11.29
N THR A 147 2.54 -16.63 -10.97
CA THR A 147 1.97 -17.56 -11.95
C THR A 147 1.26 -16.81 -13.06
N TRP A 148 0.47 -15.79 -12.71
CA TRP A 148 -0.20 -14.91 -13.69
C TRP A 148 0.81 -14.25 -14.64
N THR A 149 1.87 -13.67 -14.08
CA THR A 149 2.88 -12.95 -14.86
C THR A 149 3.66 -13.89 -15.79
N VAL A 150 4.18 -14.99 -15.25
CA VAL A 150 4.97 -15.94 -16.02
C VAL A 150 4.14 -16.61 -17.11
N THR A 151 2.94 -17.11 -16.75
CA THR A 151 2.05 -17.75 -17.71
C THR A 151 1.56 -16.78 -18.77
N GLY A 152 1.10 -15.59 -18.37
CA GLY A 152 0.59 -14.58 -19.28
C GLY A 152 1.64 -14.05 -20.23
N LEU A 153 2.85 -13.80 -19.75
CA LEU A 153 3.96 -13.36 -20.59
C LEU A 153 4.41 -14.47 -21.55
N SER A 154 4.57 -15.70 -21.08
CA SER A 154 4.96 -16.86 -21.90
C SER A 154 3.91 -17.13 -22.98
N LEU A 155 2.63 -17.09 -22.63
CA LEU A 155 1.53 -17.31 -23.57
C LEU A 155 1.44 -16.18 -24.60
N SER A 156 1.60 -14.94 -24.17
CA SER A 156 1.61 -13.77 -25.08
C SER A 156 2.77 -13.84 -26.07
N LEU A 157 3.98 -14.23 -25.62
CA LEU A 157 5.14 -14.39 -26.49
C LEU A 157 5.02 -15.61 -27.41
N GLY A 158 4.59 -16.76 -26.88
CA GLY A 158 4.45 -17.98 -27.66
C GLY A 158 3.39 -17.87 -28.74
N LEU A 159 2.28 -17.19 -28.48
CA LEU A 159 1.22 -16.97 -29.46
C LEU A 159 1.43 -15.70 -30.31
N SER A 160 2.51 -14.94 -30.11
CA SER A 160 2.78 -13.69 -30.87
C SER A 160 2.90 -13.91 -32.38
N ILE A 161 3.27 -15.11 -32.81
CA ILE A 161 3.35 -15.53 -34.21
C ILE A 161 1.95 -15.68 -34.82
N LEU A 162 0.94 -15.90 -33.99
CA LEU A 162 -0.45 -16.05 -34.40
C LEU A 162 -1.21 -14.74 -34.13
N ILE A 163 -2.24 -14.45 -34.95
CA ILE A 163 -3.12 -13.27 -34.76
C ILE A 163 -3.75 -13.29 -33.35
N PHE A 164 -4.05 -14.47 -32.81
CA PHE A 164 -4.57 -14.64 -31.46
C PHE A 164 -3.64 -14.16 -30.36
N GLY A 165 -2.32 -14.17 -30.58
CA GLY A 165 -1.33 -13.70 -29.58
C GLY A 165 -1.49 -12.23 -29.22
N ILE A 166 -1.91 -11.40 -30.17
CA ILE A 166 -2.18 -9.98 -29.94
C ILE A 166 -3.36 -9.80 -28.97
N VAL A 167 -4.43 -10.59 -29.15
CA VAL A 167 -5.60 -10.57 -28.27
C VAL A 167 -5.24 -11.00 -26.86
N VAL A 168 -4.46 -12.09 -26.74
CA VAL A 168 -3.99 -12.60 -25.45
C VAL A 168 -3.10 -11.56 -24.75
N ALA A 169 -2.20 -10.90 -25.48
CA ALA A 169 -1.34 -9.86 -24.92
C ALA A 169 -2.17 -8.65 -24.41
N ILE A 170 -3.17 -8.20 -25.16
CA ILE A 170 -4.06 -7.10 -24.72
C ILE A 170 -4.80 -7.49 -23.44
N LEU A 171 -5.37 -8.70 -23.38
CA LEU A 171 -6.05 -9.22 -22.20
C LEU A 171 -5.09 -9.32 -21.01
N PHE A 172 -3.90 -9.85 -21.20
CA PHE A 172 -2.88 -9.99 -20.17
C PHE A 172 -2.47 -8.63 -19.59
N PHE A 173 -2.09 -7.66 -20.42
CA PHE A 173 -1.70 -6.33 -19.94
C PHE A 173 -2.88 -5.54 -19.36
N GLY A 174 -4.09 -5.73 -19.90
CA GLY A 174 -5.30 -5.12 -19.36
C GLY A 174 -5.63 -5.65 -17.97
N THR A 175 -5.60 -6.97 -17.76
CA THR A 175 -5.85 -7.60 -16.47
C THR A 175 -4.74 -7.33 -15.47
N THR A 176 -3.47 -7.24 -15.88
CA THR A 176 -2.34 -6.86 -15.03
C THR A 176 -2.58 -5.48 -14.40
N ARG A 177 -3.12 -4.53 -15.15
CA ARG A 177 -3.50 -3.20 -14.61
C ARG A 177 -4.62 -3.28 -13.58
N VAL A 178 -5.62 -4.12 -13.80
CA VAL A 178 -6.68 -4.34 -12.81
C VAL A 178 -6.12 -4.99 -11.55
N LEU A 179 -5.28 -6.01 -11.69
CA LEU A 179 -4.63 -6.69 -10.56
C LEU A 179 -3.74 -5.75 -9.76
N SER A 180 -3.05 -4.81 -10.41
CA SER A 180 -2.25 -3.80 -9.70
C SER A 180 -3.10 -2.86 -8.83
N LEU A 181 -4.32 -2.54 -9.25
CA LEU A 181 -5.27 -1.77 -8.44
C LEU A 181 -5.82 -2.59 -7.26
N VAL A 182 -6.08 -3.89 -7.48
CA VAL A 182 -6.51 -4.81 -6.41
C VAL A 182 -5.42 -4.92 -5.35
N GLU A 183 -4.17 -5.18 -5.76
CA GLU A 183 -3.04 -5.21 -4.84
C GLU A 183 -2.84 -3.87 -4.12
N GLY A 184 -2.94 -2.75 -4.85
CA GLY A 184 -2.92 -1.43 -4.26
C GLY A 184 -3.96 -1.26 -3.14
N ARG A 185 -5.17 -1.82 -3.32
CA ARG A 185 -6.21 -1.82 -2.29
C ARG A 185 -5.86 -2.67 -1.08
N ILE A 186 -5.29 -3.85 -1.30
CA ILE A 186 -4.82 -4.72 -0.21
C ILE A 186 -3.75 -3.97 0.60
N VAL A 187 -2.78 -3.35 -0.06
CA VAL A 187 -1.72 -2.57 0.57
C VAL A 187 -2.29 -1.35 1.32
N GLU A 188 -3.22 -0.60 0.71
CA GLU A 188 -3.85 0.58 1.35
C GLU A 188 -4.60 0.17 2.63
N VAL A 189 -5.41 -0.89 2.58
CA VAL A 189 -6.24 -1.33 3.71
C VAL A 189 -5.40 -1.97 4.81
N MET A 190 -4.44 -2.80 4.45
CA MET A 190 -3.69 -3.60 5.43
C MET A 190 -2.43 -2.91 5.95
N LEU A 191 -1.71 -2.20 5.10
CA LEU A 191 -0.45 -1.56 5.46
C LEU A 191 -0.59 -0.05 5.71
N GLY A 192 -1.73 0.54 5.30
CA GLY A 192 -2.04 1.96 5.54
C GLY A 192 -1.31 2.93 4.62
N GLU A 193 -0.70 2.44 3.52
CA GLU A 193 -0.06 3.28 2.51
C GLU A 193 -1.06 3.70 1.44
N ARG A 194 -1.12 4.99 1.15
CA ARG A 194 -2.01 5.54 0.14
C ARG A 194 -1.65 5.00 -1.25
N MET A 195 -2.61 4.35 -1.91
CA MET A 195 -2.47 3.82 -3.26
C MET A 195 -3.51 4.44 -4.20
N PRO A 196 -3.23 4.55 -5.53
CA PRO A 196 -4.17 5.08 -6.50
C PRO A 196 -5.46 4.26 -6.53
N ARG A 197 -6.58 4.96 -6.66
CA ARG A 197 -7.91 4.35 -6.76
C ARG A 197 -8.38 4.22 -8.19
N ARG A 198 -7.77 4.99 -9.08
CA ARG A 198 -8.11 5.06 -10.49
C ARG A 198 -6.95 4.54 -11.33
N PRO A 199 -7.24 3.84 -12.43
CA PRO A 199 -6.20 3.48 -13.39
C PRO A 199 -5.64 4.74 -14.04
N LEU A 200 -4.47 4.62 -14.66
CA LEU A 200 -3.99 5.68 -15.55
C LEU A 200 -4.97 5.86 -16.70
N TYR A 201 -5.33 7.11 -16.99
CA TYR A 201 -6.20 7.42 -18.12
C TYR A 201 -5.46 7.09 -19.43
N PRO A 202 -5.95 6.15 -20.25
CA PRO A 202 -5.28 5.81 -21.51
C PRO A 202 -5.50 6.95 -22.50
N PRO A 203 -4.45 7.48 -23.15
CA PRO A 203 -4.63 8.40 -24.25
C PRO A 203 -5.50 7.74 -25.32
N ARG A 204 -6.70 8.30 -25.57
CA ARG A 204 -7.66 7.74 -26.53
C ARG A 204 -7.38 8.11 -27.98
N GLU A 205 -6.38 8.92 -28.23
CA GLU A 205 -5.99 9.37 -29.55
C GLU A 205 -5.06 8.35 -30.20
N GLY A 206 -5.53 7.71 -31.25
CA GLY A 206 -4.72 6.82 -32.09
C GLY A 206 -5.36 5.47 -32.41
N SER A 207 -4.80 4.82 -33.43
CA SER A 207 -5.14 3.45 -33.84
C SER A 207 -4.94 2.47 -32.66
N MET A 208 -5.74 1.40 -32.63
CA MET A 208 -5.60 0.31 -31.64
C MET A 208 -4.14 -0.18 -31.52
N PHE A 209 -3.42 -0.28 -32.63
CA PHE A 209 -2.02 -0.67 -32.64
C PHE A 209 -1.10 0.33 -31.92
N LYS A 210 -1.35 1.64 -32.02
CA LYS A 210 -0.59 2.64 -31.24
C LYS A 210 -0.86 2.51 -29.73
N ARG A 211 -2.07 2.20 -29.34
CA ARG A 211 -2.45 1.98 -27.94
C ARG A 211 -1.76 0.74 -27.35
N ILE A 212 -1.74 -0.35 -28.12
CA ILE A 212 -1.04 -1.59 -27.72
C ILE A 212 0.47 -1.34 -27.62
N GLY A 213 1.08 -0.70 -28.63
CA GLY A 213 2.50 -0.34 -28.60
C GLY A 213 2.84 0.60 -27.44
N GLY A 214 1.94 1.49 -27.06
CA GLY A 214 2.06 2.35 -25.88
C GLY A 214 2.10 1.57 -24.56
N MET A 215 1.29 0.49 -24.44
CA MET A 215 1.29 -0.36 -23.24
C MET A 215 2.61 -1.10 -23.05
N PHE A 216 3.26 -1.54 -24.14
CA PHE A 216 4.58 -2.20 -24.10
C PHE A 216 5.72 -1.23 -23.78
N LYS A 217 5.60 0.03 -24.19
CA LYS A 217 6.63 1.07 -23.95
C LYS A 217 6.49 1.75 -22.59
N ASP A 218 5.35 1.56 -21.90
CA ASP A 218 5.08 2.17 -20.61
C ASP A 218 5.95 1.52 -19.52
N PRO A 219 6.93 2.25 -18.94
CA PRO A 219 7.80 1.73 -17.89
C PRO A 219 7.02 1.22 -16.67
N ARG A 220 5.85 1.78 -16.39
CA ARG A 220 4.97 1.31 -15.30
C ARG A 220 4.45 -0.10 -15.51
N THR A 221 4.21 -0.51 -16.74
CA THR A 221 3.80 -1.89 -17.03
C THR A 221 4.89 -2.87 -16.59
N TRP A 222 6.15 -2.54 -16.88
CA TRP A 222 7.30 -3.38 -16.53
C TRP A 222 7.59 -3.35 -15.02
N SER A 223 7.47 -2.20 -14.36
CA SER A 223 7.62 -2.12 -12.91
C SER A 223 6.53 -2.90 -12.18
N THR A 224 5.29 -2.89 -12.68
CA THR A 224 4.19 -3.71 -12.14
C THR A 224 4.47 -5.20 -12.30
N LEU A 225 4.93 -5.64 -13.49
CA LEU A 225 5.31 -7.04 -13.72
C LEU A 225 6.47 -7.46 -12.82
N LEU A 226 7.48 -6.59 -12.67
CA LEU A 226 8.59 -6.83 -11.74
C LEU A 226 8.10 -6.98 -10.30
N TYR A 227 7.18 -6.11 -9.86
CA TYR A 227 6.56 -6.23 -8.55
C TYR A 227 5.86 -7.59 -8.37
N PHE A 228 5.07 -8.03 -9.35
CA PHE A 228 4.37 -9.31 -9.30
C PHE A 228 5.31 -10.52 -9.26
N VAL A 229 6.43 -10.45 -9.98
CA VAL A 229 7.48 -11.50 -9.91
C VAL A 229 8.15 -11.50 -8.53
N LEU A 230 8.46 -10.33 -7.99
CA LEU A 230 9.09 -10.18 -6.67
C LEU A 230 8.17 -10.62 -5.52
N MET A 231 6.84 -10.56 -5.71
CA MET A 231 5.89 -10.95 -4.67
C MET A 231 6.00 -12.42 -4.25
N LEU A 232 6.44 -13.32 -5.15
CA LEU A 232 6.63 -14.72 -4.77
C LEU A 232 7.79 -14.91 -3.79
N PRO A 233 9.04 -14.52 -4.08
CA PRO A 233 10.13 -14.68 -3.12
C PRO A 233 9.89 -13.90 -1.83
N LEU A 234 9.35 -12.69 -1.90
CA LEU A 234 9.00 -11.91 -0.71
C LEU A 234 7.90 -12.58 0.09
N GLY A 235 6.87 -13.11 -0.56
CA GLY A 235 5.77 -13.82 0.08
C GLY A 235 6.24 -15.07 0.81
N ILE A 236 7.16 -15.86 0.22
CA ILE A 236 7.78 -17.01 0.88
C ILE A 236 8.51 -16.56 2.15
N VAL A 237 9.33 -15.52 2.06
CA VAL A 237 10.09 -15.00 3.22
C VAL A 237 9.13 -14.50 4.31
N TYR A 238 8.15 -13.67 3.96
CA TYR A 238 7.21 -13.10 4.92
C TYR A 238 6.36 -14.17 5.59
N PHE A 239 5.83 -15.11 4.82
CA PHE A 239 5.04 -16.22 5.34
C PHE A 239 5.87 -17.09 6.29
N THR A 240 7.11 -17.42 5.89
CA THR A 240 8.01 -18.23 6.73
C THR A 240 8.28 -17.55 8.07
N PHE A 241 8.61 -16.24 8.06
CA PHE A 241 8.83 -15.51 9.31
C PHE A 241 7.55 -15.43 10.16
N ALA A 242 6.38 -15.21 9.53
CA ALA A 242 5.12 -15.15 10.26
C ALA A 242 4.78 -16.49 10.91
N VAL A 243 4.78 -17.58 10.15
CA VAL A 243 4.41 -18.91 10.66
C VAL A 243 5.40 -19.41 11.68
N THR A 244 6.71 -19.34 11.39
CA THR A 244 7.74 -19.77 12.32
C THR A 244 7.73 -18.93 13.60
N GLY A 245 7.60 -17.61 13.48
CA GLY A 245 7.55 -16.70 14.63
C GLY A 245 6.32 -16.95 15.52
N ILE A 246 5.14 -17.16 14.92
CA ILE A 246 3.92 -17.51 15.67
C ILE A 246 4.11 -18.88 16.35
N ALA A 247 4.56 -19.89 15.61
CA ALA A 247 4.72 -21.24 16.13
C ALA A 247 5.73 -21.29 17.31
N MET A 248 6.89 -20.65 17.14
CA MET A 248 7.89 -20.57 18.20
C MET A 248 7.36 -19.82 19.42
N SER A 249 6.77 -18.63 19.23
CA SER A 249 6.23 -17.84 20.34
C SER A 249 5.17 -18.63 21.11
N LEU A 250 4.27 -19.29 20.38
CA LEU A 250 3.19 -20.06 20.98
C LEU A 250 3.72 -21.30 21.70
N SER A 251 4.70 -22.01 21.12
CA SER A 251 5.33 -23.18 21.76
C SER A 251 6.02 -22.79 23.06
N PHE A 252 6.79 -21.70 23.08
CA PHE A 252 7.45 -21.23 24.30
C PHE A 252 6.49 -20.72 25.39
N ILE A 253 5.30 -20.23 25.01
CA ILE A 253 4.26 -19.84 25.97
C ILE A 253 3.51 -21.07 26.47
N MET A 254 3.14 -21.99 25.58
CA MET A 254 2.28 -23.15 25.92
C MET A 254 3.02 -24.26 26.65
N ALA A 255 4.31 -24.51 26.37
CA ALA A 255 5.07 -25.59 27.00
C ALA A 255 5.14 -25.45 28.52
N PRO A 256 5.53 -24.29 29.11
CA PRO A 256 5.50 -24.10 30.56
C PRO A 256 4.11 -24.20 31.18
N LEU A 257 3.08 -23.70 30.46
CA LEU A 257 1.68 -23.78 30.91
C LEU A 257 1.18 -25.23 30.94
N ALA A 258 1.53 -26.01 29.91
CA ALA A 258 1.19 -27.43 29.84
C ALA A 258 1.90 -28.21 30.96
N HIS A 259 3.19 -27.91 31.24
CA HIS A 259 3.95 -28.50 32.33
C HIS A 259 3.31 -28.18 33.69
N LEU A 260 2.93 -26.93 33.91
CA LEU A 260 2.21 -26.53 35.12
C LEU A 260 0.86 -27.25 35.25
N GLY A 261 0.08 -27.36 34.14
CA GLY A 261 -1.18 -28.11 34.13
C GLY A 261 -1.03 -29.57 34.48
N TRP A 262 0.06 -30.21 33.99
CA TRP A 262 0.41 -31.57 34.32
C TRP A 262 0.79 -31.72 35.82
N MET A 263 1.59 -30.83 36.36
CA MET A 263 1.95 -30.82 37.80
C MET A 263 0.73 -30.67 38.72
N LEU A 264 -0.30 -29.92 38.25
CA LEU A 264 -1.54 -29.73 39.02
C LEU A 264 -2.57 -30.86 38.79
N GLY A 265 -2.26 -31.86 37.95
CA GLY A 265 -3.16 -32.97 37.64
C GLY A 265 -4.38 -32.55 36.82
N ILE A 266 -4.33 -31.38 36.15
CA ILE A 266 -5.41 -30.86 35.33
C ILE A 266 -5.35 -31.41 33.88
N VAL A 267 -4.12 -31.72 33.43
CA VAL A 267 -3.84 -32.20 32.06
C VAL A 267 -3.03 -33.49 32.15
N GLU A 268 -3.55 -34.55 31.56
CA GLU A 268 -2.78 -35.78 31.34
C GLU A 268 -2.02 -35.64 30.03
N ILE A 269 -0.68 -35.68 30.09
CA ILE A 269 0.18 -35.57 28.91
C ILE A 269 0.89 -36.90 28.72
N ASP A 270 0.41 -37.72 27.82
CA ASP A 270 0.90 -39.07 27.53
C ASP A 270 2.37 -39.13 27.07
N TRP A 271 2.87 -38.03 26.49
CA TRP A 271 4.25 -37.92 26.03
C TRP A 271 5.24 -37.47 27.15
N ALA A 272 4.73 -36.97 28.27
CA ALA A 272 5.59 -36.53 29.38
C ALA A 272 6.42 -37.68 29.96
N ASP A 273 5.90 -38.92 29.89
CA ASP A 273 6.62 -40.13 30.32
C ASP A 273 7.76 -40.52 29.36
N HIS A 274 7.75 -40.01 28.13
CA HIS A 274 8.75 -40.31 27.09
C HIS A 274 9.78 -39.18 26.89
N VAL A 275 9.47 -37.97 27.32
CA VAL A 275 10.42 -36.84 27.33
C VAL A 275 11.15 -36.82 28.66
N HIS A 276 12.04 -37.75 28.83
CA HIS A 276 13.15 -37.54 29.78
C HIS A 276 13.92 -36.32 29.28
N PHE A 277 13.58 -35.15 29.78
CA PHE A 277 14.52 -34.01 29.71
C PHE A 277 15.77 -34.54 30.41
N ASN A 278 16.73 -34.91 29.59
CA ASN A 278 17.99 -35.48 29.99
C ASN A 278 18.45 -34.73 31.23
N ASP A 279 18.79 -35.46 32.32
CA ASP A 279 19.33 -34.93 33.58
C ASP A 279 20.56 -34.03 33.40
N THR A 280 21.00 -33.84 32.16
CA THR A 280 22.11 -32.97 31.78
C THR A 280 21.71 -31.52 31.46
N LEU A 281 20.43 -31.16 31.46
CA LEU A 281 20.04 -29.75 31.40
C LEU A 281 20.31 -29.09 32.76
N VAL A 282 21.35 -28.29 32.78
CA VAL A 282 21.92 -27.57 33.95
C VAL A 282 20.92 -26.59 34.58
N THR A 283 19.77 -26.31 33.94
CA THR A 283 18.77 -25.38 34.45
C THR A 283 17.60 -26.13 35.08
N PRO A 284 17.35 -25.92 36.38
CA PRO A 284 16.21 -26.53 37.05
C PRO A 284 14.88 -26.01 36.45
N TRP A 285 13.86 -26.87 36.35
CA TRP A 285 12.56 -26.56 35.73
C TRP A 285 11.90 -25.30 36.31
N TRP A 286 12.04 -25.03 37.61
CA TRP A 286 11.47 -23.84 38.26
C TRP A 286 12.07 -22.52 37.75
N LEU A 287 13.22 -22.57 37.06
CA LEU A 287 13.85 -21.43 36.42
C LEU A 287 13.64 -21.47 34.91
N ALA A 288 13.65 -22.66 34.29
CA ALA A 288 13.51 -22.86 32.87
C ALA A 288 12.10 -22.44 32.34
N ASP A 289 11.06 -22.88 33.05
CA ASP A 289 9.66 -22.61 32.63
C ASP A 289 9.32 -21.10 32.65
N PRO A 290 9.58 -20.32 33.71
CA PRO A 290 9.36 -18.89 33.67
C PRO A 290 10.20 -18.18 32.61
N LEU A 291 11.44 -18.61 32.38
CA LEU A 291 12.30 -18.04 31.37
C LEU A 291 11.77 -18.29 29.95
N MET A 292 11.34 -19.54 29.69
CA MET A 292 10.69 -19.89 28.41
C MET A 292 9.43 -19.07 28.19
N PHE A 293 8.58 -18.93 29.19
CA PHE A 293 7.34 -18.14 29.10
C PHE A 293 7.64 -16.66 28.76
N ILE A 294 8.59 -16.05 29.45
CA ILE A 294 9.00 -14.66 29.18
C ILE A 294 9.60 -14.54 27.79
N LEU A 295 10.42 -15.50 27.37
CA LEU A 295 11.00 -15.53 26.02
C LEU A 295 9.92 -15.68 24.95
N GLY A 296 8.91 -16.52 25.17
CA GLY A 296 7.77 -16.68 24.26
C GLY A 296 6.98 -15.37 24.07
N ILE A 297 6.71 -14.66 25.17
CA ILE A 297 6.10 -13.33 25.12
C ILE A 297 7.00 -12.35 24.36
N ALA A 298 8.29 -12.32 24.65
CA ALA A 298 9.24 -11.43 23.99
C ALA A 298 9.32 -11.70 22.49
N LEU A 299 9.31 -12.97 22.06
CA LEU A 299 9.28 -13.38 20.67
C LEU A 299 7.98 -12.94 19.97
N LEU A 300 6.82 -13.07 20.63
CA LEU A 300 5.53 -12.63 20.08
C LEU A 300 5.52 -11.12 19.81
N PHE A 301 5.96 -10.32 20.78
CA PHE A 301 6.05 -8.88 20.59
C PHE A 301 7.14 -8.49 19.58
N GLY A 302 8.26 -9.21 19.56
CA GLY A 302 9.31 -9.07 18.56
C GLY A 302 8.78 -9.32 17.13
N LEU A 303 7.97 -10.39 16.97
CA LEU A 303 7.31 -10.68 15.69
C LEU A 303 6.37 -9.56 15.26
N LEU A 304 5.59 -8.96 16.17
CA LEU A 304 4.73 -7.82 15.86
C LEU A 304 5.53 -6.58 15.44
N HIS A 305 6.68 -6.33 16.06
CA HIS A 305 7.58 -5.26 15.62
C HIS A 305 8.16 -5.54 14.24
N LEU A 306 8.56 -6.79 13.97
CA LEU A 306 9.04 -7.22 12.66
C LEU A 306 7.96 -7.06 11.59
N ALA A 307 6.74 -7.52 11.87
CA ALA A 307 5.59 -7.39 10.96
C ALA A 307 5.32 -5.92 10.61
N ARG A 308 5.36 -5.01 11.60
CA ARG A 308 5.23 -3.57 11.37
C ARG A 308 6.36 -3.00 10.50
N GLY A 309 7.60 -3.48 10.69
CA GLY A 309 8.75 -3.10 9.87
C GLY A 309 8.59 -3.57 8.41
N ILE A 310 8.25 -4.83 8.23
CA ILE A 310 7.97 -5.44 6.92
C ILE A 310 6.80 -4.73 6.24
N GLY A 311 5.73 -4.42 6.96
CA GLY A 311 4.58 -3.69 6.41
C GLY A 311 4.96 -2.32 5.84
N LYS A 312 5.81 -1.55 6.53
CA LYS A 312 6.32 -0.27 6.01
C LYS A 312 7.21 -0.45 4.78
N PHE A 313 8.10 -1.43 4.81
CA PHE A 313 8.96 -1.74 3.66
C PHE A 313 8.14 -2.13 2.43
N GLN A 314 7.19 -3.04 2.61
CA GLN A 314 6.34 -3.53 1.54
C GLN A 314 5.42 -2.44 0.98
N GLY A 315 4.84 -1.59 1.84
CA GLY A 315 4.05 -0.43 1.42
C GLY A 315 4.87 0.54 0.57
N GLY A 316 6.11 0.83 0.98
CA GLY A 316 7.05 1.65 0.21
C GLY A 316 7.42 1.01 -1.13
N LEU A 317 7.69 -0.30 -1.15
CA LEU A 317 7.99 -1.06 -2.37
C LEU A 317 6.81 -1.05 -3.35
N ALA A 318 5.60 -1.32 -2.86
CA ALA A 318 4.39 -1.27 -3.66
C ALA A 318 4.18 0.13 -4.26
N LYS A 319 4.36 1.19 -3.47
CA LYS A 319 4.26 2.57 -3.93
C LYS A 319 5.30 2.90 -5.00
N ALA A 320 6.55 2.46 -4.83
CA ALA A 320 7.63 2.70 -5.79
C ALA A 320 7.41 1.97 -7.13
N LEU A 321 6.86 0.76 -7.12
CA LEU A 321 6.75 -0.07 -8.33
C LEU A 321 5.36 -0.03 -9.00
N LEU A 322 4.30 0.29 -8.26
CA LEU A 322 2.95 0.33 -8.82
C LEU A 322 2.47 1.76 -9.15
N VAL A 323 3.09 2.80 -8.56
CA VAL A 323 2.62 4.19 -8.70
C VAL A 323 3.58 5.08 -9.48
N ASN A 324 4.90 4.92 -9.33
CA ASN A 324 5.92 5.78 -9.92
C ASN A 324 6.35 5.33 -11.31
#